data_c79c2af882413929db56b94962082e5d
#
_entry.id   c79c2af882413929db56b94962082e5d
#
_cell.length_a   1.000
_cell.length_b   1.000
_cell.length_c   1.000
_cell.angle_alpha   90.00
_cell.angle_beta   90.00
_cell.angle_gamma   90.00
#
_symmetry.space_group_name_H-M   'P 1'
#
loop_
_entity.id
_entity.type
_entity.pdbx_description
1 polymer ?
#
loop_
_entity_poly.entity_id
_entity_poly.type
_entity_poly.pdbx_seq_one_letter_code
_entity_poly.pdbx_strand_id
1 'polypeptide(L)'
;MGPSGGFAMMFTLVPVFIMVVFAAVIVAIIVAVVKNAGRAAANNAAPEVSAVATVADKRIETTGGGDMPVSQHHFVTFEQPGGERFELEAPAAEFGLLVVGDRGSVTMKGTKYLAFARELMR
;
A
#
# COMPACT_ATOMS: atom_id res chain seq x y z
N MET A 1 -19.39 -28.56 -48.04
CA MET A 1 -18.36 -27.94 -47.28
C MET A 1 -18.95 -26.99 -46.28
N GLY A 2 -18.55 -27.11 -45.07
CA GLY A 2 -19.03 -26.23 -44.01
C GLY A 2 -18.59 -24.80 -44.19
N PRO A 3 -18.79 -23.98 -43.18
CA PRO A 3 -18.36 -22.60 -43.22
C PRO A 3 -16.91 -22.48 -43.62
N SER A 4 -16.56 -21.39 -44.19
CA SER A 4 -15.19 -21.12 -44.60
C SER A 4 -14.22 -21.28 -43.42
N GLY A 5 -12.98 -21.56 -43.72
CA GLY A 5 -11.95 -21.66 -42.68
C GLY A 5 -11.89 -20.45 -41.76
N GLY A 6 -12.19 -19.26 -42.28
CA GLY A 6 -12.23 -18.05 -41.46
C GLY A 6 -13.31 -18.07 -40.39
N PHE A 7 -14.50 -18.59 -40.71
CA PHE A 7 -15.58 -18.69 -39.75
C PHE A 7 -15.26 -19.73 -38.66
N ALA A 8 -14.73 -20.89 -39.05
CA ALA A 8 -14.30 -21.89 -38.09
C ALA A 8 -13.15 -21.37 -37.21
N MET A 9 -12.24 -20.64 -37.76
CA MET A 9 -11.17 -19.99 -36.98
C MET A 9 -11.72 -19.03 -35.95
N MET A 10 -12.72 -18.25 -36.32
CA MET A 10 -13.35 -17.32 -35.37
C MET A 10 -13.98 -18.07 -34.19
N PHE A 11 -14.66 -19.20 -34.45
CA PHE A 11 -15.22 -19.99 -33.37
C PHE A 11 -14.19 -20.63 -32.46
N THR A 12 -12.95 -20.81 -32.93
CA THR A 12 -11.84 -21.36 -32.16
C THR A 12 -11.06 -20.25 -31.50
N LEU A 13 -10.78 -19.17 -32.20
CA LEU A 13 -9.92 -18.09 -31.71
C LEU A 13 -10.58 -17.24 -30.62
N VAL A 14 -11.86 -16.95 -30.75
CA VAL A 14 -12.57 -16.11 -29.77
C VAL A 14 -12.60 -16.77 -28.39
N PRO A 15 -13.02 -18.04 -28.24
CA PRO A 15 -12.99 -18.72 -26.95
C PRO A 15 -11.56 -18.82 -26.39
N VAL A 16 -10.59 -19.13 -27.25
CA VAL A 16 -9.18 -19.23 -26.82
C VAL A 16 -8.68 -17.88 -26.33
N PHE A 17 -9.00 -16.81 -27.04
CA PHE A 17 -8.62 -15.46 -26.63
C PHE A 17 -9.23 -15.11 -25.27
N ILE A 18 -10.50 -15.41 -25.04
CA ILE A 18 -11.17 -15.18 -23.77
C ILE A 18 -10.48 -15.95 -22.64
N MET A 19 -10.14 -17.22 -22.88
CA MET A 19 -9.43 -18.02 -21.90
C MET A 19 -8.05 -17.48 -21.56
N VAL A 20 -7.31 -16.99 -22.55
CA VAL A 20 -5.99 -16.40 -22.34
C VAL A 20 -6.09 -15.13 -21.52
N VAL A 21 -7.05 -14.25 -21.81
CA VAL A 21 -7.28 -13.02 -21.06
C VAL A 21 -7.67 -13.37 -19.62
N PHE A 22 -8.55 -14.34 -19.43
CA PHE A 22 -8.99 -14.77 -18.11
C PHE A 22 -7.82 -15.32 -17.29
N ALA A 23 -6.98 -16.14 -17.91
CA ALA A 23 -5.79 -16.69 -17.25
C ALA A 23 -4.82 -15.57 -16.87
N ALA A 24 -4.63 -14.58 -17.73
CA ALA A 24 -3.76 -13.42 -17.43
C ALA A 24 -4.27 -12.62 -16.23
N VAL A 25 -5.59 -12.41 -16.15
CA VAL A 25 -6.19 -11.69 -15.02
C VAL A 25 -6.00 -12.47 -13.72
N ILE A 26 -6.22 -13.79 -13.75
CA ILE A 26 -6.03 -14.64 -12.57
C ILE A 26 -4.58 -14.59 -12.10
N VAL A 27 -3.62 -14.69 -13.02
CA VAL A 27 -2.19 -14.60 -12.67
C VAL A 27 -1.87 -13.25 -12.07
N ALA A 28 -2.41 -12.16 -12.61
CA ALA A 28 -2.19 -10.83 -12.06
C ALA A 28 -2.72 -10.71 -10.62
N ILE A 29 -3.89 -11.27 -10.35
CA ILE A 29 -4.47 -11.29 -9.00
C ILE A 29 -3.58 -12.09 -8.05
N ILE A 30 -3.14 -13.26 -8.46
CA ILE A 30 -2.26 -14.11 -7.63
C ILE A 30 -0.96 -13.38 -7.31
N VAL A 31 -0.34 -12.74 -8.31
CA VAL A 31 0.90 -11.98 -8.09
C VAL A 31 0.68 -10.85 -7.10
N ALA A 32 -0.43 -10.12 -7.20
CA ALA A 32 -0.75 -9.03 -6.28
C ALA A 32 -0.93 -9.55 -4.85
N VAL A 33 -1.65 -10.66 -4.67
CA VAL A 33 -1.87 -11.26 -3.35
C VAL A 33 -0.56 -11.75 -2.74
N VAL A 34 0.29 -12.40 -3.54
CA VAL A 34 1.60 -12.89 -3.06
C VAL A 34 2.51 -11.74 -2.66
N LYS A 35 2.53 -10.65 -3.43
CA LYS A 35 3.32 -9.47 -3.08
C LYS A 35 2.85 -8.82 -1.78
N ASN A 36 1.54 -8.68 -1.58
CA ASN A 36 1.00 -8.13 -0.35
C ASN A 36 1.33 -9.02 0.85
N ALA A 37 1.19 -10.32 0.72
CA ALA A 37 1.54 -11.26 1.79
C ALA A 37 3.03 -11.21 2.12
N GLY A 38 3.89 -11.11 1.11
CA GLY A 38 5.32 -10.97 1.29
C GLY A 38 5.70 -9.69 2.02
N ARG A 39 5.05 -8.58 1.70
CA ARG A 39 5.29 -7.30 2.38
C ARG A 39 4.86 -7.36 3.84
N ALA A 40 3.70 -7.92 4.14
CA ALA A 40 3.22 -8.08 5.51
C ALA A 40 4.16 -8.99 6.30
N ALA A 41 4.60 -10.10 5.72
CA ALA A 41 5.55 -11.01 6.37
C ALA A 41 6.89 -10.32 6.63
N ALA A 42 7.39 -9.54 5.67
CA ALA A 42 8.64 -8.79 5.83
C ALA A 42 8.53 -7.77 6.95
N ASN A 43 7.41 -7.03 7.05
CA ASN A 43 7.19 -6.07 8.12
C ASN A 43 7.08 -6.77 9.49
N ASN A 44 6.42 -7.92 9.55
CA ASN A 44 6.30 -8.67 10.80
C ASN A 44 7.64 -9.26 11.27
N ALA A 45 8.52 -9.59 10.34
CA ALA A 45 9.84 -10.11 10.64
C ALA A 45 10.89 -9.03 10.90
N ALA A 46 10.60 -7.78 10.49
CA ALA A 46 11.53 -6.68 10.66
C ALA A 46 11.71 -6.32 12.14
N PRO A 47 12.90 -5.90 12.57
CA PRO A 47 13.11 -5.44 13.94
C PRO A 47 12.40 -4.11 14.17
N GLU A 48 12.01 -3.85 15.40
CA GLU A 48 11.54 -2.54 15.81
C GLU A 48 12.71 -1.56 15.82
N VAL A 49 12.50 -0.43 15.19
CA VAL A 49 13.51 0.64 15.11
C VAL A 49 12.89 1.92 15.61
N SER A 50 13.62 2.63 16.46
CA SER A 50 13.23 3.97 16.91
C SER A 50 14.19 4.99 16.33
N ALA A 51 13.64 6.08 15.81
CA ALA A 51 14.43 7.16 15.24
C ALA A 51 13.88 8.50 15.67
N VAL A 52 14.76 9.45 15.89
CA VAL A 52 14.36 10.84 16.16
C VAL A 52 13.91 11.44 14.82
N ALA A 53 12.73 12.04 14.82
CA ALA A 53 12.18 12.62 13.61
C ALA A 53 11.20 13.73 13.94
N THR A 54 10.94 14.57 12.94
CA THR A 54 9.93 15.63 13.01
C THR A 54 8.82 15.29 12.04
N VAL A 55 7.58 15.48 12.44
CA VAL A 55 6.45 15.34 11.54
C VAL A 55 6.53 16.45 10.49
N ALA A 56 6.85 16.08 9.25
CA ALA A 56 7.03 17.04 8.18
C ALA A 56 5.75 17.28 7.41
N ASP A 57 4.93 16.24 7.23
CA ASP A 57 3.69 16.34 6.47
C ASP A 57 2.75 15.21 6.84
N LYS A 58 1.48 15.42 6.53
CA LYS A 58 0.42 14.43 6.74
C LYS A 58 -0.46 14.41 5.51
N ARG A 59 -0.87 13.23 5.07
CA ARG A 59 -1.83 13.12 3.96
C ARG A 59 -2.82 11.99 4.20
N ILE A 60 -3.99 12.14 3.61
CA ILE A 60 -5.01 11.10 3.62
C ILE A 60 -5.23 10.67 2.18
N GLU A 61 -5.16 9.37 1.95
CA GLU A 61 -5.46 8.78 0.66
C GLU A 61 -6.78 8.04 0.76
N THR A 62 -7.72 8.40 -0.10
CA THR A 62 -9.03 7.76 -0.16
C THR A 62 -9.09 6.86 -1.38
N THR A 63 -9.46 5.61 -1.16
CA THR A 63 -9.64 4.62 -2.23
C THR A 63 -11.06 4.11 -2.22
N GLY A 64 -11.55 3.71 -3.40
CA GLY A 64 -12.91 3.24 -3.55
C GLY A 64 -13.85 4.36 -3.98
N GLY A 65 -15.12 4.11 -3.90
CA GLY A 65 -16.19 5.03 -4.33
C GLY A 65 -17.13 4.36 -5.31
N GLY A 66 -18.24 5.01 -5.61
CA GLY A 66 -19.30 4.41 -6.42
C GLY A 66 -19.89 3.20 -5.72
N ASP A 67 -19.82 2.04 -6.36
CA ASP A 67 -20.31 0.79 -5.77
C ASP A 67 -19.29 0.08 -4.90
N MET A 68 -18.04 0.60 -4.83
CA MET A 68 -16.98 0.00 -4.04
C MET A 68 -16.88 0.63 -2.66
N PRO A 69 -16.54 -0.15 -1.63
CA PRO A 69 -16.33 0.43 -0.30
C PRO A 69 -15.25 1.51 -0.32
N VAL A 70 -15.48 2.57 0.42
CA VAL A 70 -14.51 3.65 0.57
C VAL A 70 -13.57 3.31 1.71
N SER A 71 -12.27 3.36 1.44
CA SER A 71 -11.23 3.19 2.45
C SER A 71 -10.37 4.44 2.51
N GLN A 72 -9.99 4.83 3.71
CA GLN A 72 -9.06 5.93 3.93
C GLN A 72 -7.77 5.39 4.54
N HIS A 73 -6.66 5.84 3.97
CA HIS A 73 -5.33 5.52 4.46
C HIS A 73 -4.66 6.81 4.90
N HIS A 74 -4.07 6.78 6.08
CA HIS A 74 -3.49 7.95 6.71
C HIS A 74 -1.98 7.80 6.71
N PHE A 75 -1.29 8.71 6.03
CA PHE A 75 0.16 8.67 5.89
C PHE A 75 0.79 9.88 6.56
N VAL A 76 1.88 9.64 7.25
CA VAL A 76 2.65 10.67 7.92
C VAL A 76 4.08 10.64 7.40
N THR A 77 4.58 11.79 6.97
CA THR A 77 5.97 11.93 6.53
C THR A 77 6.80 12.44 7.69
N PHE A 78 7.85 11.72 8.01
CA PHE A 78 8.80 12.09 9.06
C PHE A 78 10.11 12.51 8.43
N GLU A 79 10.71 13.55 8.99
CA GLU A 79 12.01 14.06 8.58
C GLU A 79 13.02 13.86 9.70
N GLN A 80 14.11 13.17 9.37
CA GLN A 80 15.20 12.95 10.31
C GLN A 80 16.10 14.18 10.40
N PRO A 81 16.91 14.33 11.48
CA PRO A 81 17.79 15.48 11.63
C PRO A 81 18.74 15.70 10.45
N GLY A 82 19.10 14.64 9.72
CA GLY A 82 19.94 14.74 8.53
C GLY A 82 19.22 15.20 7.27
N GLY A 83 17.91 15.45 7.34
CA GLY A 83 17.10 15.83 6.18
C GLY A 83 16.46 14.68 5.44
N GLU A 84 16.76 13.45 5.81
CA GLU A 84 16.13 12.29 5.20
C GLU A 84 14.66 12.20 5.60
N ARG A 85 13.81 11.87 4.65
CA ARG A 85 12.36 11.74 4.88
C ARG A 85 11.91 10.32 4.58
N PHE A 86 10.95 9.87 5.37
CA PHE A 86 10.27 8.60 5.13
C PHE A 86 8.80 8.74 5.51
N GLU A 87 7.97 7.93 4.86
CA GLU A 87 6.53 7.97 5.07
C GLU A 87 6.06 6.66 5.69
N LEU A 88 5.20 6.76 6.69
CA LEU A 88 4.59 5.60 7.35
C LEU A 88 3.07 5.75 7.34
N GLU A 89 2.39 4.63 7.17
CA GLU A 89 0.94 4.58 7.34
C GLU A 89 0.64 4.43 8.82
N ALA A 90 -0.18 5.34 9.34
CA ALA A 90 -0.57 5.36 10.76
C ALA A 90 -2.06 5.07 10.90
N PRO A 91 -2.49 4.46 12.02
CA PRO A 91 -3.91 4.35 12.31
C PRO A 91 -4.57 5.72 12.42
N ALA A 92 -5.85 5.81 12.09
CA ALA A 92 -6.58 7.07 12.10
C ALA A 92 -6.51 7.78 13.46
N ALA A 93 -6.62 7.03 14.55
CA ALA A 93 -6.56 7.60 15.89
C ALA A 93 -5.21 8.24 16.20
N GLU A 94 -4.12 7.59 15.77
CA GLU A 94 -2.76 8.11 15.95
C GLU A 94 -2.47 9.28 15.02
N PHE A 95 -2.95 9.19 13.77
CA PHE A 95 -2.82 10.26 12.79
C PHE A 95 -3.39 11.58 13.30
N GLY A 96 -4.54 11.50 13.98
CA GLY A 96 -5.17 12.69 14.55
C GLY A 96 -4.39 13.34 15.68
N LEU A 97 -3.54 12.58 16.37
CA LEU A 97 -2.73 13.10 17.47
C LEU A 97 -1.39 13.68 17.00
N LEU A 98 -0.97 13.37 15.79
CA LEU A 98 0.29 13.86 15.24
C LEU A 98 0.06 15.23 14.60
N VAL A 99 0.89 16.20 14.94
CA VAL A 99 0.82 17.57 14.42
C VAL A 99 2.09 17.86 13.63
N VAL A 100 1.93 18.46 12.45
CA VAL A 100 3.08 18.89 11.65
C VAL A 100 3.95 19.84 12.48
N GLY A 101 5.24 19.53 12.54
CA GLY A 101 6.18 20.26 13.38
C GLY A 101 6.52 19.55 14.68
N ASP A 102 5.76 18.55 15.10
CA ASP A 102 6.07 17.76 16.28
C ASP A 102 7.40 17.04 16.10
N ARG A 103 8.23 17.12 17.10
CA ARG A 103 9.51 16.41 17.13
C ARG A 103 9.49 15.38 18.24
N GLY A 104 10.06 14.23 17.96
CA GLY A 104 10.12 13.17 18.94
C GLY A 104 10.75 11.91 18.37
N SER A 105 10.46 10.79 19.03
CA SER A 105 10.97 9.49 18.62
C SER A 105 9.83 8.68 18.02
N VAL A 106 9.98 8.30 16.76
CA VAL A 106 9.05 7.41 16.09
C VAL A 106 9.57 5.97 16.17
N THR A 107 8.69 5.06 16.55
CA THR A 107 8.98 3.63 16.56
C THR A 107 8.26 2.98 15.41
N MET A 108 9.00 2.22 14.62
CA MET A 108 8.48 1.57 13.44
C MET A 108 9.00 0.14 13.33
N LYS A 109 8.26 -0.68 12.62
CA LYS A 109 8.65 -2.05 12.32
C LYS A 109 8.54 -2.25 10.81
N GLY A 110 9.68 -2.23 10.12
CA GLY A 110 9.68 -2.13 8.67
C GLY A 110 9.04 -0.83 8.22
N THR A 111 7.96 -0.91 7.45
CA THR A 111 7.19 0.26 7.01
C THR A 111 5.98 0.54 7.88
N LYS A 112 5.80 -0.23 8.95
CA LYS A 112 4.64 -0.10 9.83
C LYS A 112 4.93 0.86 10.96
N TYR A 113 4.07 1.86 11.14
CA TYR A 113 4.09 2.77 12.28
C TYR A 113 3.62 2.03 13.54
N LEU A 114 4.36 2.15 14.62
CA LEU A 114 3.98 1.59 15.91
C LEU A 114 3.62 2.66 16.92
N ALA A 115 4.48 3.66 17.11
CA ALA A 115 4.25 4.69 18.11
C ALA A 115 5.09 5.92 17.82
N PHE A 116 4.69 7.06 18.37
CA PHE A 116 5.44 8.29 18.34
C PHE A 116 5.43 8.92 19.73
N ALA A 117 6.60 9.11 20.29
CA ALA A 117 6.78 9.77 21.59
C ALA A 117 7.23 11.20 21.34
N ARG A 118 6.33 12.16 21.57
CA ARG A 118 6.62 13.57 21.36
C ARG A 118 7.68 14.03 22.36
N GLU A 119 8.65 14.77 21.87
CA GLU A 119 9.64 15.39 22.71
C GLU A 119 9.02 16.56 23.47
N LEU A 120 9.17 16.53 24.80
CA LEU A 120 8.66 17.62 25.61
C LEU A 120 9.69 18.76 25.59
N MET A 121 9.28 19.86 25.03
CA MET A 121 10.08 21.08 25.05
C MET A 121 9.94 21.74 26.42
N ARG A 122 11.07 22.04 27.02
CA ARG A 122 11.12 22.79 28.28
C ARG A 122 11.64 24.18 28.05
#